data_8f720fc12653a3aa8ddc6971103fcce4
#
_entry.id   8f720fc12653a3aa8ddc6971103fcce4
#
_cell.length_a   1.000
_cell.length_b   1.000
_cell.length_c   1.000
_cell.angle_alpha   90.00
_cell.angle_beta   90.00
_cell.angle_gamma   90.00
#
_symmetry.space_group_name_H-M   'P 1'
#
loop_
_entity.id
_entity.type
_entity.pdbx_description
1 polymer ?
#
loop_
_entity_poly.entity_id
_entity_poly.type
_entity_poly.pdbx_seq_one_letter_code
_entity_poly.pdbx_strand_id
1 'polypeptide(L)'
;MDYRIEKDTLGEVRVPKDSLWGAQTERSRKNFKIGNPSSMPIEIIHAYAVIKKSAAQTNEDLGILSKEKSNLIQKVCEEILENKHNDQFPLVIWQTGSGTQTNMNINEVISNRAHLMEGKKLGESDKTLSPNDDVNLSQSSNDTFPTAINIAAMKIISKNTLVNLKELRGSLNNKSKEFNEVVKIGRTHLMDATPITLGQEFSGYVCLLYTSPSPRDH
;
A
#
# COMPACT_ATOMS: atom_id res chain seq x y z
N MET A 1 5.65 -19.16 21.90
CA MET A 1 5.87 -18.97 20.44
C MET A 1 7.24 -19.52 20.11
N ASP A 2 7.32 -20.34 19.09
CA ASP A 2 8.60 -20.85 18.59
C ASP A 2 9.28 -19.78 17.75
N TYR A 3 10.61 -19.76 17.80
CA TYR A 3 11.43 -18.79 17.07
C TYR A 3 12.48 -19.54 16.24
N ARG A 4 12.86 -18.95 15.13
CA ARG A 4 14.09 -19.29 14.39
C ARG A 4 15.10 -18.16 14.51
N ILE A 5 16.37 -18.45 14.29
CA ILE A 5 17.43 -17.46 14.25
C ILE A 5 17.64 -17.05 12.79
N GLU A 6 17.53 -15.76 12.53
CA GLU A 6 17.95 -15.12 11.27
C GLU A 6 19.17 -14.24 11.57
N LYS A 7 20.00 -14.00 10.57
CA LYS A 7 21.22 -13.21 10.71
C LYS A 7 21.28 -12.13 9.62
N ASP A 8 21.65 -10.94 10.03
CA ASP A 8 22.01 -9.83 9.13
C ASP A 8 23.39 -9.25 9.50
N THR A 9 23.75 -8.12 8.89
CA THR A 9 25.03 -7.44 9.16
C THR A 9 25.18 -6.93 10.61
N LEU A 10 24.06 -6.79 11.33
CA LEU A 10 24.02 -6.34 12.73
C LEU A 10 24.01 -7.53 13.72
N GLY A 11 24.06 -8.78 13.23
CA GLY A 11 24.11 -10.00 14.02
C GLY A 11 22.82 -10.80 14.02
N GLU A 12 22.65 -11.67 15.02
CA GLU A 12 21.53 -12.60 15.12
C GLU A 12 20.24 -11.94 15.66
N VAL A 13 19.10 -12.37 15.10
CA VAL A 13 17.77 -11.92 15.52
C VAL A 13 16.84 -13.12 15.62
N ARG A 14 16.06 -13.17 16.70
CA ARG A 14 14.95 -14.15 16.85
C ARG A 14 13.74 -13.66 16.10
N VAL A 15 13.30 -14.42 15.12
CA VAL A 15 12.12 -14.17 14.28
C VAL A 15 11.09 -15.26 14.56
N PRO A 16 9.79 -14.98 14.64
CA PRO A 16 8.77 -16.02 14.81
C PRO A 16 8.94 -17.10 13.73
N LYS A 17 8.83 -18.38 14.12
CA LYS A 17 9.25 -19.52 13.30
C LYS A 17 8.58 -19.57 11.92
N ASP A 18 7.27 -19.26 11.86
CA ASP A 18 6.46 -19.39 10.66
C ASP A 18 6.31 -18.09 9.86
N SER A 19 6.94 -16.98 10.33
CA SER A 19 6.88 -15.69 9.62
C SER A 19 7.75 -15.68 8.38
N LEU A 20 7.25 -15.12 7.29
CA LEU A 20 8.01 -14.95 6.05
C LEU A 20 8.98 -13.75 6.10
N TRP A 21 8.80 -12.81 7.02
CA TRP A 21 9.78 -11.75 7.20
C TRP A 21 11.06 -12.25 7.86
N GLY A 22 12.13 -11.48 7.71
CA GLY A 22 13.45 -11.82 8.22
C GLY A 22 13.95 -10.88 9.32
N ALA A 23 15.28 -10.79 9.43
CA ALA A 23 15.98 -10.06 10.49
C ALA A 23 15.71 -8.56 10.46
N GLN A 24 15.75 -7.93 9.28
CA GLN A 24 15.56 -6.48 9.12
C GLN A 24 14.16 -6.05 9.57
N THR A 25 13.13 -6.77 9.13
CA THR A 25 11.75 -6.51 9.55
C THR A 25 11.56 -6.72 11.05
N GLU A 26 12.12 -7.77 11.62
CA GLU A 26 12.01 -8.02 13.05
C GLU A 26 12.72 -6.94 13.90
N ARG A 27 13.85 -6.41 13.45
CA ARG A 27 14.48 -5.25 14.09
C ARG A 27 13.59 -4.02 14.00
N SER A 28 12.97 -3.76 12.85
CA SER A 28 12.05 -2.65 12.69
C SER A 28 10.87 -2.75 13.65
N ARG A 29 10.25 -3.94 13.79
CA ARG A 29 9.17 -4.20 14.76
C ARG A 29 9.58 -3.90 16.22
N LYS A 30 10.84 -4.19 16.57
CA LYS A 30 11.37 -3.93 17.91
C LYS A 30 11.70 -2.47 18.12
N ASN A 31 12.18 -1.77 17.11
CA ASN A 31 12.62 -0.38 17.20
C ASN A 31 11.46 0.62 17.13
N PHE A 32 10.46 0.36 16.29
CA PHE A 32 9.34 1.27 16.04
C PHE A 32 8.04 0.75 16.68
N LYS A 33 7.85 1.03 17.96
CA LYS A 33 6.67 0.64 18.74
C LYS A 33 5.67 1.79 18.89
N ILE A 34 5.40 2.52 17.79
CA ILE A 34 4.53 3.69 17.77
C ILE A 34 3.32 3.37 16.90
N GLY A 35 2.13 3.51 17.45
CA GLY A 35 0.88 3.22 16.76
C GLY A 35 0.54 1.72 16.72
N ASN A 36 -0.44 1.37 15.90
CA ASN A 36 -0.92 0.01 15.79
C ASN A 36 0.02 -0.84 14.91
N PRO A 37 0.34 -2.08 15.32
CA PRO A 37 1.03 -3.03 14.44
C PRO A 37 0.28 -3.21 13.11
N SER A 38 1.01 -3.53 12.05
CA SER A 38 0.46 -3.75 10.70
C SER A 38 -0.35 -2.55 10.17
N SER A 39 0.06 -1.33 10.52
CA SER A 39 -0.62 -0.12 10.07
C SER A 39 -0.12 0.42 8.73
N MET A 40 0.92 -0.17 8.13
CA MET A 40 1.31 0.15 6.76
C MET A 40 0.17 -0.25 5.80
N PRO A 41 -0.39 0.68 4.99
CA PRO A 41 -1.47 0.37 4.08
C PRO A 41 -1.11 -0.77 3.13
N ILE A 42 -1.99 -1.76 3.00
CA ILE A 42 -1.77 -2.93 2.14
C ILE A 42 -1.63 -2.53 0.67
N GLU A 43 -2.24 -1.44 0.27
CA GLU A 43 -2.15 -0.88 -1.08
C GLU A 43 -0.72 -0.48 -1.44
N ILE A 44 0.07 -0.02 -0.47
CA ILE A 44 1.50 0.28 -0.66
C ILE A 44 2.28 -1.02 -0.86
N ILE A 45 1.97 -2.07 -0.11
CA ILE A 45 2.57 -3.41 -0.28
C ILE A 45 2.25 -3.97 -1.66
N HIS A 46 0.99 -3.87 -2.12
CA HIS A 46 0.61 -4.28 -3.47
C HIS A 46 1.31 -3.46 -4.55
N ALA A 47 1.47 -2.15 -4.35
CA ALA A 47 2.24 -1.31 -5.27
C ALA A 47 3.71 -1.73 -5.33
N TYR A 48 4.31 -2.04 -4.19
CA TYR A 48 5.65 -2.62 -4.14
C TYR A 48 5.75 -3.96 -4.87
N ALA A 49 4.76 -4.85 -4.71
CA ALA A 49 4.75 -6.13 -5.44
C ALA A 49 4.75 -5.91 -6.96
N VAL A 50 4.02 -4.91 -7.46
CA VAL A 50 4.07 -4.50 -8.88
C VAL A 50 5.46 -4.01 -9.26
N ILE A 51 6.07 -3.13 -8.46
CA ILE A 51 7.43 -2.60 -8.71
C ILE A 51 8.45 -3.74 -8.73
N LYS A 52 8.44 -4.63 -7.74
CA LYS A 52 9.38 -5.76 -7.64
C LYS A 52 9.23 -6.73 -8.80
N LYS A 53 7.99 -7.03 -9.21
CA LYS A 53 7.71 -7.86 -10.38
C LYS A 53 8.28 -7.24 -11.65
N SER A 54 8.04 -5.95 -11.87
CA SER A 54 8.54 -5.22 -13.05
C SER A 54 10.05 -5.10 -13.05
N ALA A 55 10.67 -4.82 -11.89
CA ALA A 55 12.12 -4.75 -11.76
C ALA A 55 12.79 -6.11 -12.05
N ALA A 56 12.22 -7.21 -11.54
CA ALA A 56 12.73 -8.55 -11.80
C ALA A 56 12.69 -8.88 -13.30
N GLN A 57 11.58 -8.59 -13.98
CA GLN A 57 11.47 -8.77 -15.43
C GLN A 57 12.49 -7.93 -16.20
N THR A 58 12.60 -6.65 -15.87
CA THR A 58 13.57 -5.75 -16.52
C THR A 58 15.01 -6.20 -16.32
N ASN A 59 15.37 -6.63 -15.11
CA ASN A 59 16.71 -7.12 -14.80
C ASN A 59 17.00 -8.46 -15.53
N GLU A 60 16.00 -9.32 -15.75
CA GLU A 60 16.09 -10.49 -16.60
C GLU A 60 16.36 -10.11 -18.06
N ASP A 61 15.55 -9.19 -18.61
CA ASP A 61 15.67 -8.74 -20.00
C ASP A 61 17.03 -8.08 -20.29
N LEU A 62 17.62 -7.42 -19.28
CA LEU A 62 18.97 -6.85 -19.33
C LEU A 62 20.09 -7.87 -19.09
N GLY A 63 19.75 -9.12 -18.76
CA GLY A 63 20.73 -10.18 -18.52
C GLY A 63 21.50 -10.09 -17.19
N ILE A 64 21.04 -9.24 -16.24
CA ILE A 64 21.70 -9.07 -14.93
C ILE A 64 21.03 -9.87 -13.81
N LEU A 65 19.83 -10.43 -14.05
CA LEU A 65 19.17 -11.39 -13.17
C LEU A 65 18.83 -12.66 -13.96
N SER A 66 19.09 -13.83 -13.37
CA SER A 66 18.76 -15.08 -14.04
C SER A 66 17.25 -15.27 -14.17
N LYS A 67 16.81 -15.93 -15.23
CA LYS A 67 15.40 -16.25 -15.48
C LYS A 67 14.75 -17.03 -14.34
N GLU A 68 15.50 -17.92 -13.69
CA GLU A 68 15.02 -18.70 -12.55
C GLU A 68 14.67 -17.80 -11.37
N LYS A 69 15.59 -16.89 -11.00
CA LYS A 69 15.39 -15.90 -9.92
C LYS A 69 14.26 -14.93 -10.23
N SER A 70 14.20 -14.43 -11.46
CA SER A 70 13.13 -13.54 -11.92
C SER A 70 11.76 -14.21 -11.79
N ASN A 71 11.63 -15.45 -12.26
CA ASN A 71 10.40 -16.22 -12.17
C ASN A 71 9.94 -16.45 -10.71
N LEU A 72 10.87 -16.73 -9.81
CA LEU A 72 10.56 -16.89 -8.38
C LEU A 72 10.03 -15.59 -7.78
N ILE A 73 10.69 -14.46 -8.03
CA ILE A 73 10.26 -13.14 -7.57
C ILE A 73 8.86 -12.82 -8.10
N GLN A 74 8.63 -12.99 -9.40
CA GLN A 74 7.36 -12.70 -10.05
C GLN A 74 6.20 -13.54 -9.46
N LYS A 75 6.40 -14.85 -9.27
CA LYS A 75 5.38 -15.73 -8.68
C LYS A 75 5.00 -15.30 -7.26
N VAL A 76 5.97 -14.97 -6.42
CA VAL A 76 5.66 -14.49 -5.05
C VAL A 76 4.96 -13.14 -5.08
N CYS A 77 5.35 -12.23 -5.97
CA CYS A 77 4.65 -10.96 -6.16
C CYS A 77 3.17 -11.18 -6.57
N GLU A 78 2.89 -12.17 -7.40
CA GLU A 78 1.51 -12.55 -7.75
C GLU A 78 0.74 -13.04 -6.54
N GLU A 79 1.32 -13.91 -5.70
CA GLU A 79 0.70 -14.36 -4.45
C GLU A 79 0.38 -13.16 -3.51
N ILE A 80 1.28 -12.17 -3.41
CA ILE A 80 1.05 -10.96 -2.61
C ILE A 80 -0.12 -10.16 -3.20
N LEU A 81 -0.18 -9.97 -4.52
CA LEU A 81 -1.27 -9.25 -5.19
C LEU A 81 -2.63 -9.95 -5.05
N GLU A 82 -2.64 -11.28 -4.85
CA GLU A 82 -3.81 -12.10 -4.56
C GLU A 82 -4.18 -12.13 -3.06
N ASN A 83 -3.54 -11.30 -2.23
CA ASN A 83 -3.77 -11.18 -0.78
C ASN A 83 -3.42 -12.45 0.03
N LYS A 84 -2.57 -13.34 -0.47
CA LYS A 84 -2.24 -14.60 0.22
C LYS A 84 -1.31 -14.42 1.44
N HIS A 85 -0.63 -13.28 1.56
CA HIS A 85 0.40 -13.04 2.58
C HIS A 85 0.23 -11.71 3.33
N ASN A 86 -0.99 -11.20 3.47
CA ASN A 86 -1.25 -9.89 4.09
C ASN A 86 -0.79 -9.81 5.55
N ASP A 87 -0.79 -10.92 6.26
CA ASP A 87 -0.31 -11.06 7.64
C ASP A 87 1.23 -10.99 7.78
N GLN A 88 1.96 -11.02 6.66
CA GLN A 88 3.41 -10.99 6.62
C GLN A 88 4.01 -9.57 6.55
N PHE A 89 3.17 -8.54 6.67
CA PHE A 89 3.57 -7.13 6.64
C PHE A 89 3.23 -6.43 7.96
N PRO A 90 3.99 -6.74 9.05
CA PRO A 90 3.63 -6.33 10.41
C PRO A 90 4.09 -4.91 10.77
N LEU A 91 4.68 -4.16 9.83
CA LEU A 91 5.30 -2.88 10.14
C LEU A 91 4.27 -1.75 10.35
N VAL A 92 4.70 -0.76 11.10
CA VAL A 92 3.94 0.47 11.36
C VAL A 92 4.28 1.54 10.33
N ILE A 93 3.37 2.51 10.15
CA ILE A 93 3.64 3.69 9.29
C ILE A 93 4.73 4.61 9.90
N TRP A 94 4.88 4.60 11.21
CA TRP A 94 5.88 5.39 11.96
C TRP A 94 7.25 4.71 11.92
N GLN A 95 7.89 4.75 10.77
CA GLN A 95 9.24 4.26 10.49
C GLN A 95 10.08 5.38 9.87
N THR A 96 11.28 5.08 9.34
CA THR A 96 12.08 6.10 8.66
C THR A 96 11.36 6.62 7.41
N GLY A 97 11.49 7.91 7.13
CA GLY A 97 10.82 8.58 6.01
C GLY A 97 11.20 8.05 4.63
N SER A 98 12.36 7.38 4.50
CA SER A 98 12.81 6.73 3.26
C SER A 98 12.07 5.42 2.94
N GLY A 99 11.26 4.88 3.87
CA GLY A 99 10.52 3.64 3.69
C GLY A 99 11.38 2.38 3.57
N THR A 100 12.65 2.45 3.98
CA THR A 100 13.60 1.34 3.87
C THR A 100 13.08 0.08 4.58
N GLN A 101 12.45 0.21 5.74
CA GLN A 101 11.92 -0.93 6.48
C GLN A 101 10.82 -1.66 5.71
N THR A 102 9.88 -0.93 5.09
CA THR A 102 8.83 -1.52 4.25
C THR A 102 9.43 -2.17 3.00
N ASN A 103 10.40 -1.53 2.35
CA ASN A 103 11.11 -2.12 1.21
C ASN A 103 11.82 -3.43 1.61
N MET A 104 12.50 -3.46 2.76
CA MET A 104 13.16 -4.69 3.24
C MET A 104 12.16 -5.75 3.66
N ASN A 105 11.03 -5.38 4.26
CA ASN A 105 9.98 -6.33 4.61
C ASN A 105 9.50 -7.11 3.38
N ILE A 106 9.16 -6.42 2.29
CA ILE A 106 8.72 -7.12 1.09
C ILE A 106 9.83 -7.94 0.44
N ASN A 107 11.09 -7.44 0.46
CA ASN A 107 12.24 -8.20 -0.03
C ASN A 107 12.43 -9.51 0.73
N GLU A 108 12.34 -9.47 2.07
CA GLU A 108 12.48 -10.64 2.93
C GLU A 108 11.34 -11.62 2.74
N VAL A 109 10.09 -11.14 2.62
CA VAL A 109 8.91 -11.97 2.35
C VAL A 109 9.05 -12.69 1.00
N ILE A 110 9.46 -11.98 -0.05
CA ILE A 110 9.68 -12.57 -1.38
C ILE A 110 10.77 -13.64 -1.32
N SER A 111 11.92 -13.33 -0.72
CA SER A 111 13.03 -14.28 -0.62
C SER A 111 12.66 -15.54 0.17
N ASN A 112 12.04 -15.37 1.34
CA ASN A 112 11.68 -16.50 2.20
C ASN A 112 10.54 -17.34 1.61
N ARG A 113 9.56 -16.71 0.95
CA ARG A 113 8.49 -17.44 0.28
C ARG A 113 9.02 -18.26 -0.91
N ALA A 114 9.90 -17.68 -1.71
CA ALA A 114 10.57 -18.39 -2.80
C ALA A 114 11.35 -19.61 -2.28
N HIS A 115 12.07 -19.46 -1.17
CA HIS A 115 12.81 -20.56 -0.51
C HIS A 115 11.86 -21.73 -0.11
N LEU A 116 10.68 -21.42 0.43
CA LEU A 116 9.66 -22.42 0.73
C LEU A 116 9.09 -23.09 -0.54
N MET A 117 8.93 -22.33 -1.65
CA MET A 117 8.45 -22.89 -2.94
C MET A 117 9.41 -23.90 -3.53
N GLU A 118 10.69 -23.83 -3.19
CA GLU A 118 11.72 -24.81 -3.57
C GLU A 118 11.77 -26.02 -2.65
N GLY A 119 10.84 -26.14 -1.68
CA GLY A 119 10.75 -27.24 -0.73
C GLY A 119 11.74 -27.17 0.44
N LYS A 120 12.43 -26.05 0.62
CA LYS A 120 13.38 -25.78 1.69
C LYS A 120 12.68 -25.25 2.95
N LYS A 121 13.40 -25.12 4.07
CA LYS A 121 12.85 -24.65 5.35
C LYS A 121 13.35 -23.28 5.74
N LEU A 122 12.50 -22.47 6.34
CA LEU A 122 12.89 -21.17 6.88
C LEU A 122 14.02 -21.30 7.91
N GLY A 123 15.02 -20.41 7.84
CA GLY A 123 16.20 -20.42 8.70
C GLY A 123 17.40 -21.18 8.13
N GLU A 124 17.24 -21.87 7.02
CA GLU A 124 18.39 -22.43 6.27
C GLU A 124 19.15 -21.30 5.56
N SER A 125 20.48 -21.46 5.47
CA SER A 125 21.37 -20.40 4.98
C SER A 125 21.51 -20.36 3.46
N ASP A 126 21.10 -21.42 2.75
CA ASP A 126 21.29 -21.55 1.30
C ASP A 126 20.09 -21.02 0.50
N LYS A 127 19.72 -19.76 0.69
CA LYS A 127 18.61 -19.13 -0.04
C LYS A 127 19.02 -18.87 -1.48
N THR A 128 18.16 -19.27 -2.42
CA THR A 128 18.32 -18.99 -3.85
C THR A 128 18.22 -17.50 -4.15
N LEU A 129 17.36 -16.78 -3.40
CA LEU A 129 17.18 -15.34 -3.52
C LEU A 129 17.73 -14.61 -2.30
N SER A 130 18.69 -13.71 -2.51
CA SER A 130 19.08 -12.71 -1.52
C SER A 130 18.04 -11.57 -1.51
N PRO A 131 17.50 -11.19 -0.33
CA PRO A 131 16.57 -10.06 -0.24
C PRO A 131 17.17 -8.76 -0.77
N ASN A 132 18.45 -8.51 -0.53
CA ASN A 132 19.13 -7.29 -0.91
C ASN A 132 19.74 -7.34 -2.32
N ASP A 133 20.42 -8.43 -2.67
CA ASP A 133 21.22 -8.49 -3.89
C ASP A 133 20.40 -8.93 -5.11
N ASP A 134 19.35 -9.73 -4.92
CA ASP A 134 18.49 -10.22 -6.00
C ASP A 134 17.16 -9.48 -6.06
N VAL A 135 16.36 -9.50 -4.96
CA VAL A 135 15.03 -8.90 -4.94
C VAL A 135 15.09 -7.38 -5.03
N ASN A 136 16.13 -6.77 -4.46
CA ASN A 136 16.36 -5.32 -4.51
C ASN A 136 17.32 -4.88 -5.62
N LEU A 137 17.72 -5.77 -6.51
CA LEU A 137 18.68 -5.48 -7.57
C LEU A 137 18.24 -4.25 -8.40
N SER A 138 19.18 -3.32 -8.63
CA SER A 138 18.98 -2.06 -9.36
C SER A 138 17.93 -1.09 -8.75
N GLN A 139 17.64 -1.20 -7.46
CA GLN A 139 16.61 -0.40 -6.80
C GLN A 139 17.15 0.34 -5.57
N SER A 140 16.64 1.53 -5.33
CA SER A 140 16.82 2.29 -4.09
C SER A 140 15.47 2.49 -3.41
N SER A 141 15.40 2.31 -2.08
CA SER A 141 14.17 2.61 -1.31
C SER A 141 13.76 4.09 -1.40
N ASN A 142 14.73 5.00 -1.59
CA ASN A 142 14.46 6.43 -1.77
C ASN A 142 13.66 6.73 -3.04
N ASP A 143 13.69 5.84 -4.03
CA ASP A 143 12.90 5.91 -5.25
C ASP A 143 11.64 5.02 -5.17
N THR A 144 11.82 3.76 -4.80
CA THR A 144 10.73 2.78 -4.85
C THR A 144 9.61 3.04 -3.84
N PHE A 145 9.92 3.62 -2.67
CA PHE A 145 8.89 3.93 -1.67
C PHE A 145 7.94 5.05 -2.12
N PRO A 146 8.41 6.24 -2.53
CA PRO A 146 7.52 7.26 -3.08
C PRO A 146 6.80 6.80 -4.35
N THR A 147 7.45 6.00 -5.19
CA THR A 147 6.81 5.39 -6.36
C THR A 147 5.65 4.48 -5.95
N ALA A 148 5.84 3.62 -4.92
CA ALA A 148 4.78 2.76 -4.40
C ALA A 148 3.60 3.58 -3.83
N ILE A 149 3.87 4.68 -3.12
CA ILE A 149 2.84 5.59 -2.62
C ILE A 149 2.02 6.16 -3.79
N ASN A 150 2.68 6.66 -4.83
CA ASN A 150 2.02 7.24 -6.00
C ASN A 150 1.17 6.20 -6.76
N ILE A 151 1.68 4.99 -6.98
CA ILE A 151 0.93 3.90 -7.61
C ILE A 151 -0.29 3.52 -6.78
N ALA A 152 -0.14 3.35 -5.45
CA ALA A 152 -1.22 3.03 -4.54
C ALA A 152 -2.30 4.12 -4.54
N ALA A 153 -1.89 5.39 -4.40
CA ALA A 153 -2.81 6.53 -4.42
C ALA A 153 -3.57 6.62 -5.74
N MET A 154 -2.89 6.52 -6.87
CA MET A 154 -3.54 6.56 -8.19
C MET A 154 -4.55 5.43 -8.36
N LYS A 155 -4.21 4.22 -7.92
CA LYS A 155 -5.10 3.05 -7.99
C LYS A 155 -6.36 3.25 -7.14
N ILE A 156 -6.22 3.73 -5.90
CA ILE A 156 -7.34 3.99 -4.99
C ILE A 156 -8.23 5.11 -5.55
N ILE A 157 -7.62 6.22 -5.94
CA ILE A 157 -8.36 7.38 -6.47
C ILE A 157 -9.16 6.99 -7.70
N SER A 158 -8.52 6.35 -8.69
CA SER A 158 -9.17 6.03 -9.95
C SER A 158 -10.25 4.94 -9.82
N LYS A 159 -10.01 3.90 -9.01
CA LYS A 159 -10.92 2.75 -8.93
C LYS A 159 -12.04 2.91 -7.89
N ASN A 160 -11.77 3.61 -6.80
CA ASN A 160 -12.70 3.71 -5.68
C ASN A 160 -13.20 5.13 -5.46
N THR A 161 -12.29 6.10 -5.22
CA THR A 161 -12.68 7.44 -4.78
C THR A 161 -13.53 8.16 -5.82
N LEU A 162 -13.06 8.21 -7.07
CA LEU A 162 -13.80 8.89 -8.16
C LEU A 162 -15.12 8.20 -8.48
N VAL A 163 -15.21 6.89 -8.39
CA VAL A 163 -16.45 6.14 -8.61
C VAL A 163 -17.45 6.51 -7.51
N ASN A 164 -17.07 6.41 -6.25
CA ASN A 164 -17.94 6.70 -5.10
C ASN A 164 -18.36 8.19 -5.05
N LEU A 165 -17.48 9.12 -5.44
CA LEU A 165 -17.82 10.54 -5.55
C LEU A 165 -18.87 10.80 -6.65
N LYS A 166 -18.78 10.10 -7.79
CA LYS A 166 -19.79 10.20 -8.84
C LYS A 166 -21.15 9.68 -8.38
N GLU A 167 -21.16 8.57 -7.64
CA GLU A 167 -22.40 8.00 -7.07
C GLU A 167 -23.03 8.95 -6.04
N LEU A 168 -22.21 9.49 -5.11
CA LEU A 168 -22.67 10.47 -4.12
C LEU A 168 -23.27 11.69 -4.81
N ARG A 169 -22.57 12.26 -5.79
CA ARG A 169 -23.06 13.40 -6.57
C ARG A 169 -24.38 13.07 -7.27
N GLY A 170 -24.51 11.89 -7.86
CA GLY A 170 -25.74 11.42 -8.50
C GLY A 170 -26.90 11.34 -7.51
N SER A 171 -26.68 10.79 -6.34
CA SER A 171 -27.67 10.68 -5.26
C SER A 171 -28.13 12.06 -4.78
N LEU A 172 -27.20 12.97 -4.53
CA LEU A 172 -27.52 14.36 -4.13
C LEU A 172 -28.29 15.10 -5.22
N ASN A 173 -27.92 14.92 -6.49
CA ASN A 173 -28.63 15.54 -7.62
C ASN A 173 -30.05 15.01 -7.75
N ASN A 174 -30.26 13.71 -7.52
CA ASN A 174 -31.62 13.14 -7.50
C ASN A 174 -32.48 13.73 -6.36
N LYS A 175 -31.90 13.87 -5.15
CA LYS A 175 -32.57 14.52 -4.02
C LYS A 175 -32.83 16.00 -4.25
N SER A 176 -31.95 16.71 -4.93
CA SER A 176 -32.20 18.09 -5.35
C SER A 176 -33.45 18.21 -6.21
N LYS A 177 -33.63 17.29 -7.17
CA LYS A 177 -34.83 17.28 -8.04
C LYS A 177 -36.07 16.86 -7.28
N GLU A 178 -36.01 15.82 -6.44
CA GLU A 178 -37.11 15.31 -5.64
C GLU A 178 -37.68 16.37 -4.70
N PHE A 179 -36.82 17.18 -4.08
CA PHE A 179 -37.21 18.18 -3.08
C PHE A 179 -37.31 19.61 -3.63
N ASN A 180 -37.43 19.76 -4.94
CA ASN A 180 -37.47 21.09 -5.56
C ASN A 180 -38.65 21.92 -5.12
N GLU A 181 -39.80 21.31 -4.79
CA GLU A 181 -41.02 21.99 -4.35
C GLU A 181 -41.14 22.07 -2.82
N VAL A 182 -40.18 21.53 -2.05
CA VAL A 182 -40.24 21.55 -0.58
C VAL A 182 -39.60 22.84 -0.07
N VAL A 183 -40.49 23.81 0.27
CA VAL A 183 -40.07 25.11 0.80
C VAL A 183 -39.59 24.98 2.24
N LYS A 184 -38.45 25.58 2.56
CA LYS A 184 -37.85 25.71 3.89
C LYS A 184 -37.28 27.09 4.13
N ILE A 185 -36.94 27.40 5.37
CA ILE A 185 -36.18 28.60 5.68
C ILE A 185 -34.70 28.39 5.44
N GLY A 186 -34.04 29.35 4.77
CA GLY A 186 -32.58 29.41 4.72
C GLY A 186 -32.00 29.83 6.06
N ARG A 187 -30.70 29.60 6.28
CA ARG A 187 -30.02 29.95 7.51
C ARG A 187 -28.65 30.54 7.25
N THR A 188 -28.40 31.71 7.84
CA THR A 188 -27.08 32.37 7.85
C THR A 188 -26.79 32.88 9.26
N HIS A 189 -25.55 32.86 9.68
CA HIS A 189 -25.12 33.28 11.02
C HIS A 189 -25.99 32.69 12.17
N LEU A 190 -26.41 31.43 12.02
CA LEU A 190 -27.33 30.74 12.94
C LEU A 190 -28.73 31.40 13.09
N MET A 191 -29.09 32.31 12.19
CA MET A 191 -30.35 33.00 12.14
C MET A 191 -31.15 32.61 10.89
N ASP A 192 -32.47 32.79 10.96
CA ASP A 192 -33.35 32.61 9.80
C ASP A 192 -32.99 33.62 8.69
N ALA A 193 -32.89 33.11 7.46
CA ALA A 193 -32.64 33.90 6.27
C ALA A 193 -33.81 33.82 5.28
N THR A 194 -33.59 34.07 4.00
CA THR A 194 -34.63 33.98 2.97
C THR A 194 -35.17 32.58 2.81
N PRO A 195 -36.47 32.41 2.46
CA PRO A 195 -37.01 31.11 2.05
C PRO A 195 -36.24 30.54 0.86
N ILE A 196 -35.97 29.25 0.92
CA ILE A 196 -35.37 28.47 -0.16
C ILE A 196 -36.11 27.15 -0.30
N THR A 197 -35.85 26.39 -1.37
CA THR A 197 -36.31 24.99 -1.40
C THR A 197 -35.24 24.05 -0.84
N LEU A 198 -35.65 22.94 -0.30
CA LEU A 198 -34.73 21.88 0.13
C LEU A 198 -33.91 21.35 -1.08
N GLY A 199 -34.55 21.35 -2.27
CA GLY A 199 -33.86 21.01 -3.52
C GLY A 199 -32.71 21.98 -3.83
N GLN A 200 -32.87 23.28 -3.58
CA GLN A 200 -31.80 24.28 -3.74
C GLN A 200 -30.63 24.01 -2.76
N GLU A 201 -30.94 23.63 -1.52
CA GLU A 201 -29.88 23.26 -0.55
C GLU A 201 -29.07 22.06 -1.04
N PHE A 202 -29.74 20.98 -1.50
CA PHE A 202 -29.03 19.83 -2.08
C PHE A 202 -28.26 20.17 -3.36
N SER A 203 -28.78 21.10 -4.19
CA SER A 203 -28.03 21.54 -5.39
C SER A 203 -26.70 22.21 -5.04
N GLY A 204 -26.65 22.93 -3.91
CA GLY A 204 -25.41 23.48 -3.38
C GLY A 204 -24.37 22.39 -3.06
N TYR A 205 -24.78 21.29 -2.44
CA TYR A 205 -23.87 20.16 -2.18
C TYR A 205 -23.39 19.47 -3.46
N VAL A 206 -24.27 19.35 -4.48
CA VAL A 206 -23.88 18.85 -5.81
C VAL A 206 -22.79 19.74 -6.43
N CYS A 207 -22.95 21.05 -6.34
CA CYS A 207 -21.98 22.03 -6.83
C CYS A 207 -20.62 21.89 -6.14
N LEU A 208 -20.57 21.73 -4.82
CA LEU A 208 -19.33 21.55 -4.08
C LEU A 208 -18.53 20.34 -4.56
N LEU A 209 -19.17 19.23 -4.90
CA LEU A 209 -18.51 18.03 -5.43
C LEU A 209 -18.00 18.20 -6.88
N TYR A 210 -18.55 19.17 -7.62
CA TYR A 210 -18.15 19.41 -9.01
C TYR A 210 -17.10 20.52 -9.13
N THR A 211 -17.24 21.58 -8.32
CA THR A 211 -16.45 22.81 -8.44
C THR A 211 -15.43 23.01 -7.33
N SER A 212 -15.16 21.96 -6.51
CA SER A 212 -14.12 22.08 -5.48
C SER A 212 -12.80 22.49 -6.13
N PRO A 213 -12.34 23.75 -5.95
CA PRO A 213 -11.14 24.23 -6.63
C PRO A 213 -9.92 23.44 -6.14
N SER A 214 -9.10 22.98 -7.09
CA SER A 214 -7.77 22.51 -6.75
C SER A 214 -6.95 23.68 -6.20
N PRO A 215 -6.10 23.47 -5.18
CA PRO A 215 -5.16 24.49 -4.72
C PRO A 215 -4.23 25.04 -5.82
N ARG A 216 -4.23 24.40 -7.00
CA ARG A 216 -3.45 24.83 -8.18
C ARG A 216 -4.21 25.76 -9.12
N ASP A 217 -5.49 26.00 -8.87
CA ASP A 217 -6.33 26.83 -9.71
C ASP A 217 -6.31 28.31 -9.25
N HIS A 218 -5.38 28.64 -8.35
CA HIS A 218 -5.13 29.98 -7.81
C HIS A 218 -3.71 30.45 -8.06
#